data_9a68e431d0d601a462e0a014d1a86303
#
_entry.id   9a68e431d0d601a462e0a014d1a86303
#
_cell.length_a   1.000
_cell.length_b   1.000
_cell.length_c   1.000
_cell.angle_alpha   90.00
_cell.angle_beta   90.00
_cell.angle_gamma   90.00
#
_symmetry.space_group_name_H-M   'P 1'
#
loop_
_entity.id
_entity.type
_entity.pdbx_description
1 polymer ?
#
loop_
_entity_poly.entity_id
_entity_poly.type
_entity_poly.pdbx_seq_one_letter_code
_entity_poly.pdbx_strand_id
1 'polypeptide(L)'
;LDREGADFFGTVNQIEKRLGAKPLVLHVPLGMGPPHVKDPFRGLVDLVEMQLLTYPPRDEVLEGDTPAAAFAAGPIPEDIADLAAEWREQLVSTLFDFSDELAELAMAEAPIPVAVIRKAIREATLARRVVPVIGGSALDCIGVQPVLDSIAFYLPSPLDVPPVEGLDPSKKTPVTVKRVADPQAPFCGLVFKILAEKHGDLYFVRVYSGTLKAGSRAWNPLRQKKENIAQLWRVQADRREQIEKCEAGDIIGVIGPRNSITGDTLCDAEAPVILESIEFPETVISMAIEPETSLERKKLGDVLEMMKRQDPTFRASESEETGQTLISGMGELHLEVIRHRLERDFNLKCRVHKPRVSYKETLERASTVVGQSNRQVAGQTLVATVTIRAEPTDEQTGVSVEQGWFPENEALADLAAAMTLAVRESAERGGLKGCPLWGVRIVVLESPIPDPPPGEVAIRIAAADAVDKLLAAAGSVLLEPVMRVEVSVPEDHLGDVINDLQQRRAIITATEIRGGITVLTAEAPLASMFGYSAAVRSVSQGRASFTMAPLKYGPAPAETADAFV
;
A
#
# COMPACT_ATOMS: atom_id res chain seq x y z
N LEU A 1 1.33 -32.28 -8.68
CA LEU A 1 1.03 -33.60 -8.06
C LEU A 1 2.18 -34.62 -8.26
N ASP A 2 3.17 -34.30 -9.06
CA ASP A 2 4.36 -35.10 -9.41
C ASP A 2 5.49 -35.08 -8.36
N ARG A 3 5.34 -34.34 -7.25
CA ARG A 3 6.39 -34.18 -6.22
C ARG A 3 6.15 -35.07 -5.00
N GLU A 4 7.26 -35.35 -4.30
CA GLU A 4 7.21 -36.03 -3.00
C GLU A 4 6.36 -35.25 -2.00
N GLY A 5 5.49 -35.93 -1.27
CA GLY A 5 4.56 -35.33 -0.32
C GLY A 5 3.34 -34.66 -0.95
N ALA A 6 3.08 -34.87 -2.24
CA ALA A 6 1.85 -34.41 -2.88
C ALA A 6 0.63 -35.07 -2.19
N ASP A 7 -0.30 -34.25 -1.73
CA ASP A 7 -1.57 -34.67 -1.09
C ASP A 7 -2.72 -33.81 -1.62
N PHE A 8 -3.38 -34.32 -2.64
CA PHE A 8 -4.52 -33.63 -3.26
C PHE A 8 -5.71 -33.51 -2.31
N PHE A 9 -6.11 -34.61 -1.69
CA PHE A 9 -7.28 -34.66 -0.85
C PHE A 9 -7.12 -33.83 0.43
N GLY A 10 -5.95 -33.92 1.07
CA GLY A 10 -5.63 -33.07 2.21
C GLY A 10 -5.60 -31.58 1.84
N THR A 11 -5.13 -31.24 0.62
CA THR A 11 -5.16 -29.86 0.12
C THR A 11 -6.58 -29.36 -0.11
N VAL A 12 -7.47 -30.16 -0.69
CA VAL A 12 -8.90 -29.82 -0.86
C VAL A 12 -9.55 -29.53 0.49
N ASN A 13 -9.33 -30.39 1.50
CA ASN A 13 -9.82 -30.17 2.86
C ASN A 13 -9.26 -28.89 3.51
N GLN A 14 -8.00 -28.52 3.21
CA GLN A 14 -7.40 -27.28 3.73
C GLN A 14 -7.98 -26.04 3.07
N ILE A 15 -8.36 -26.10 1.77
CA ILE A 15 -9.06 -25.01 1.09
C ILE A 15 -10.34 -24.66 1.86
N GLU A 16 -11.13 -25.68 2.19
CA GLU A 16 -12.35 -25.49 2.97
C GLU A 16 -12.08 -24.93 4.37
N LYS A 17 -11.21 -25.60 5.15
CA LYS A 17 -10.98 -25.28 6.56
C LYS A 17 -10.25 -23.96 6.79
N ARG A 18 -9.27 -23.61 5.93
CA ARG A 18 -8.41 -22.43 6.15
C ARG A 18 -8.90 -21.22 5.40
N LEU A 19 -9.53 -21.40 4.23
CA LEU A 19 -9.97 -20.28 3.39
C LEU A 19 -11.49 -20.05 3.49
N GLY A 20 -12.24 -20.94 4.15
CA GLY A 20 -13.69 -20.85 4.24
C GLY A 20 -14.38 -20.95 2.87
N ALA A 21 -13.70 -21.50 1.87
CA ALA A 21 -14.21 -21.65 0.52
C ALA A 21 -14.85 -23.04 0.34
N LYS A 22 -15.88 -23.15 -0.48
CA LYS A 22 -16.50 -24.43 -0.87
C LYS A 22 -15.81 -24.97 -2.12
N PRO A 23 -14.83 -25.92 -2.01
CA PRO A 23 -14.14 -26.46 -3.16
C PRO A 23 -15.07 -27.35 -3.97
N LEU A 24 -15.06 -27.19 -5.30
CA LEU A 24 -15.75 -28.05 -6.25
C LEU A 24 -14.71 -28.79 -7.08
N VAL A 25 -14.45 -30.04 -6.75
CA VAL A 25 -13.44 -30.85 -7.42
C VAL A 25 -13.93 -31.24 -8.81
N LEU A 26 -13.20 -30.83 -9.85
CA LEU A 26 -13.52 -31.17 -11.24
C LEU A 26 -12.71 -32.36 -11.75
N HIS A 27 -11.52 -32.57 -11.21
CA HIS A 27 -10.63 -33.66 -11.61
C HIS A 27 -10.03 -34.33 -10.39
N VAL A 28 -9.96 -35.65 -10.39
CA VAL A 28 -9.30 -36.47 -9.36
C VAL A 28 -7.99 -37.03 -9.94
N PRO A 29 -6.87 -36.94 -9.24
CA PRO A 29 -5.61 -37.48 -9.74
C PRO A 29 -5.58 -39.02 -9.77
N LEU A 30 -4.99 -39.57 -10.82
CA LEU A 30 -4.60 -40.98 -10.90
C LEU A 30 -3.17 -41.13 -10.39
N GLY A 31 -3.04 -41.53 -9.11
CA GLY A 31 -1.78 -41.55 -8.39
C GLY A 31 -1.30 -40.15 -7.95
N MET A 32 -0.28 -40.11 -7.10
CA MET A 32 0.36 -38.90 -6.60
C MET A 32 1.82 -39.16 -6.30
N GLY A 33 2.66 -38.17 -6.55
CA GLY A 33 4.11 -38.25 -6.30
C GLY A 33 4.94 -38.59 -7.54
N PRO A 34 6.26 -38.63 -7.37
CA PRO A 34 7.21 -38.85 -8.44
C PRO A 34 7.21 -40.31 -8.97
N PRO A 35 7.84 -40.61 -10.13
CA PRO A 35 7.82 -41.94 -10.75
C PRO A 35 8.30 -43.11 -9.87
N HIS A 36 9.10 -42.88 -8.85
CA HIS A 36 9.65 -43.92 -7.99
C HIS A 36 8.76 -44.32 -6.79
N VAL A 37 7.65 -43.67 -6.55
CA VAL A 37 6.71 -44.06 -5.50
C VAL A 37 5.81 -45.20 -5.97
N LYS A 38 5.10 -45.84 -5.03
CA LYS A 38 4.25 -47.01 -5.32
C LYS A 38 3.10 -46.70 -6.30
N ASP A 39 2.54 -45.52 -6.21
CA ASP A 39 1.45 -45.04 -7.08
C ASP A 39 1.75 -43.61 -7.58
N PRO A 40 2.60 -43.48 -8.60
CA PRO A 40 3.02 -42.17 -9.11
C PRO A 40 1.89 -41.46 -9.84
N PHE A 41 2.00 -40.16 -9.96
CA PHE A 41 1.05 -39.35 -10.71
C PHE A 41 1.13 -39.65 -12.22
N ARG A 42 0.02 -40.12 -12.81
CA ARG A 42 -0.04 -40.62 -14.19
C ARG A 42 -1.11 -39.91 -15.04
N GLY A 43 -2.06 -39.23 -14.43
CA GLY A 43 -3.16 -38.62 -15.17
C GLY A 43 -4.23 -38.03 -14.25
N LEU A 44 -5.35 -37.67 -14.86
CA LEU A 44 -6.47 -37.04 -14.19
C LEU A 44 -7.78 -37.73 -14.63
N VAL A 45 -8.67 -37.99 -13.69
CA VAL A 45 -10.04 -38.39 -13.98
C VAL A 45 -10.89 -37.13 -14.05
N ASP A 46 -11.43 -36.84 -15.23
CA ASP A 46 -12.40 -35.78 -15.46
C ASP A 46 -13.77 -36.22 -14.94
N LEU A 47 -14.24 -35.56 -13.89
CA LEU A 47 -15.53 -35.86 -13.26
C LEU A 47 -16.72 -35.26 -14.03
N VAL A 48 -16.50 -34.32 -14.94
CA VAL A 48 -17.54 -33.70 -15.76
C VAL A 48 -17.87 -34.57 -16.98
N GLU A 49 -16.83 -35.05 -17.68
CA GLU A 49 -16.99 -35.92 -18.84
C GLU A 49 -16.95 -37.40 -18.50
N MET A 50 -16.58 -37.77 -17.28
CA MET A 50 -16.36 -39.17 -16.82
C MET A 50 -15.39 -39.94 -17.70
N GLN A 51 -14.20 -39.40 -17.86
CA GLN A 51 -13.11 -39.99 -18.66
C GLN A 51 -11.76 -39.84 -17.99
N LEU A 52 -10.83 -40.73 -18.31
CA LEU A 52 -9.45 -40.64 -17.87
C LEU A 52 -8.63 -39.84 -18.88
N LEU A 53 -7.92 -38.81 -18.40
CA LEU A 53 -6.96 -38.03 -19.16
C LEU A 53 -5.57 -38.55 -18.83
N THR A 54 -4.88 -39.16 -19.80
CA THR A 54 -3.51 -39.66 -19.67
C THR A 54 -2.54 -38.83 -20.46
N TYR A 55 -1.32 -38.75 -19.96
CA TYR A 55 -0.24 -37.97 -20.54
C TYR A 55 0.98 -38.88 -20.74
N PRO A 56 1.68 -38.81 -21.87
CA PRO A 56 2.91 -39.61 -22.08
C PRO A 56 3.98 -39.18 -21.08
N PRO A 57 4.85 -40.11 -20.64
CA PRO A 57 6.04 -39.80 -19.87
C PRO A 57 6.93 -38.79 -20.61
N ARG A 58 7.64 -37.96 -19.85
CA ARG A 58 8.46 -36.88 -20.41
C ARG A 58 9.58 -37.35 -21.33
N ASP A 59 10.12 -38.53 -21.08
CA ASP A 59 11.17 -39.21 -21.86
C ASP A 59 10.64 -39.79 -23.18
N GLU A 60 9.34 -39.96 -23.32
CA GLU A 60 8.69 -40.42 -24.57
C GLU A 60 8.23 -39.27 -25.48
N VAL A 61 8.38 -38.03 -25.05
CA VAL A 61 7.96 -36.83 -25.80
C VAL A 61 9.12 -36.41 -26.73
N LEU A 62 8.80 -36.08 -27.98
CA LEU A 62 9.79 -35.61 -28.95
C LEU A 62 10.47 -34.33 -28.49
N GLU A 63 11.76 -34.17 -28.84
CA GLU A 63 12.58 -33.02 -28.48
C GLU A 63 11.91 -31.72 -29.01
N GLY A 64 11.53 -30.81 -28.08
CA GLY A 64 10.79 -29.57 -28.38
C GLY A 64 9.30 -29.60 -28.11
N ASP A 65 8.71 -30.78 -27.86
CA ASP A 65 7.31 -30.92 -27.42
C ASP A 65 7.19 -31.04 -25.91
N THR A 66 5.95 -30.93 -25.40
CA THR A 66 5.62 -31.12 -23.99
C THR A 66 4.66 -32.33 -23.85
N PRO A 67 4.63 -33.03 -22.69
CA PRO A 67 3.64 -34.09 -22.43
C PRO A 67 2.19 -33.65 -22.67
N ALA A 68 1.91 -32.35 -22.52
CA ALA A 68 0.62 -31.76 -22.78
C ALA A 68 0.16 -31.87 -24.25
N ALA A 69 1.10 -31.90 -25.21
CA ALA A 69 0.76 -31.92 -26.63
C ALA A 69 0.11 -33.25 -27.10
N ALA A 70 0.32 -34.33 -26.34
CA ALA A 70 -0.12 -35.67 -26.71
C ALA A 70 -1.00 -36.34 -25.65
N PHE A 71 -1.79 -35.56 -24.88
CA PHE A 71 -2.73 -36.15 -23.93
C PHE A 71 -3.83 -36.94 -24.67
N ALA A 72 -4.27 -38.04 -24.06
CA ALA A 72 -5.35 -38.87 -24.58
C ALA A 72 -6.47 -38.98 -23.55
N ALA A 73 -7.72 -38.98 -24.06
CA ALA A 73 -8.91 -39.27 -23.26
C ALA A 73 -9.35 -40.71 -23.50
N GLY A 74 -9.68 -41.42 -22.44
CA GLY A 74 -10.09 -42.82 -22.52
C GLY A 74 -11.05 -43.21 -21.39
N PRO A 75 -11.51 -44.50 -21.39
CA PRO A 75 -12.37 -44.98 -20.32
C PRO A 75 -11.67 -44.99 -18.96
N ILE A 76 -12.45 -44.78 -17.92
CA ILE A 76 -11.95 -44.88 -16.54
C ILE A 76 -11.67 -46.36 -16.21
N PRO A 77 -10.49 -46.71 -15.70
CA PRO A 77 -10.17 -48.07 -15.28
C PRO A 77 -11.09 -48.56 -14.14
N GLU A 78 -11.33 -49.88 -14.10
CA GLU A 78 -12.24 -50.50 -13.12
C GLU A 78 -11.79 -50.27 -11.67
N ASP A 79 -10.48 -50.23 -11.41
CA ASP A 79 -9.88 -50.07 -10.09
C ASP A 79 -10.10 -48.67 -9.47
N ILE A 80 -10.45 -47.67 -10.26
CA ILE A 80 -10.75 -46.29 -9.82
C ILE A 80 -12.17 -45.85 -10.15
N ALA A 81 -12.98 -46.71 -10.78
CA ALA A 81 -14.32 -46.38 -11.21
C ALA A 81 -15.23 -45.99 -10.03
N ASP A 82 -15.15 -46.73 -8.91
CA ASP A 82 -15.94 -46.45 -7.69
C ASP A 82 -15.55 -45.09 -7.10
N LEU A 83 -14.27 -44.78 -6.99
CA LEU A 83 -13.79 -43.48 -6.54
C LEU A 83 -14.25 -42.33 -7.43
N ALA A 84 -14.19 -42.53 -8.73
CA ALA A 84 -14.66 -41.54 -9.70
C ALA A 84 -16.19 -41.31 -9.58
N ALA A 85 -16.95 -42.37 -9.38
CA ALA A 85 -18.40 -42.28 -9.19
C ALA A 85 -18.76 -41.52 -7.90
N GLU A 86 -18.07 -41.80 -6.78
CA GLU A 86 -18.27 -41.10 -5.51
C GLU A 86 -17.99 -39.59 -5.65
N TRP A 87 -16.85 -39.22 -6.24
CA TRP A 87 -16.52 -37.81 -6.46
C TRP A 87 -17.45 -37.12 -7.47
N ARG A 88 -17.92 -37.85 -8.46
CA ARG A 88 -18.96 -37.36 -9.39
C ARG A 88 -20.26 -37.07 -8.66
N GLU A 89 -20.71 -37.96 -7.77
CA GLU A 89 -21.90 -37.76 -6.97
C GLU A 89 -21.76 -36.55 -6.05
N GLN A 90 -20.62 -36.38 -5.39
CA GLN A 90 -20.33 -35.18 -4.59
C GLN A 90 -20.37 -33.90 -5.42
N LEU A 91 -19.78 -33.91 -6.64
CA LEU A 91 -19.81 -32.77 -7.53
C LEU A 91 -21.25 -32.41 -7.90
N VAL A 92 -22.05 -33.38 -8.33
CA VAL A 92 -23.43 -33.19 -8.77
C VAL A 92 -24.32 -32.74 -7.60
N SER A 93 -24.22 -33.39 -6.44
CA SER A 93 -25.01 -33.03 -5.25
C SER A 93 -24.69 -31.62 -4.74
N THR A 94 -23.43 -31.19 -4.82
CA THR A 94 -23.01 -29.82 -4.46
C THR A 94 -23.69 -28.77 -5.34
N LEU A 95 -24.05 -29.13 -6.56
CA LEU A 95 -24.65 -28.21 -7.54
C LEU A 95 -26.17 -28.16 -7.49
N PHE A 96 -26.86 -29.02 -6.72
CA PHE A 96 -28.32 -28.98 -6.61
C PHE A 96 -28.87 -27.64 -6.13
N ASP A 97 -28.15 -26.98 -5.23
CA ASP A 97 -28.53 -25.66 -4.72
C ASP A 97 -28.48 -24.53 -5.78
N PHE A 98 -27.94 -24.84 -6.99
CA PHE A 98 -27.68 -23.83 -8.03
C PHE A 98 -28.37 -24.13 -9.37
N SER A 99 -29.00 -25.31 -9.53
CA SER A 99 -29.65 -25.69 -10.75
C SER A 99 -30.83 -26.65 -10.50
N ASP A 100 -32.05 -26.11 -10.60
CA ASP A 100 -33.28 -26.89 -10.47
C ASP A 100 -33.34 -27.98 -11.53
N GLU A 101 -32.91 -27.67 -12.78
CA GLU A 101 -32.86 -28.63 -13.88
C GLU A 101 -31.97 -29.84 -13.55
N LEU A 102 -30.81 -29.60 -12.93
CA LEU A 102 -29.91 -30.68 -12.53
C LEU A 102 -30.48 -31.50 -11.37
N ALA A 103 -31.13 -30.85 -10.40
CA ALA A 103 -31.79 -31.54 -9.29
C ALA A 103 -32.96 -32.40 -9.74
N GLU A 104 -33.80 -31.91 -10.68
CA GLU A 104 -34.91 -32.67 -11.25
C GLU A 104 -34.44 -33.91 -12.03
N LEU A 105 -33.39 -33.77 -12.85
CA LEU A 105 -32.80 -34.89 -13.58
C LEU A 105 -32.21 -35.95 -12.63
N ALA A 106 -31.55 -35.52 -11.59
CA ALA A 106 -30.99 -36.43 -10.59
C ALA A 106 -32.08 -37.17 -9.78
N MET A 107 -33.16 -36.47 -9.38
CA MET A 107 -34.31 -37.10 -8.70
C MET A 107 -35.07 -38.09 -9.58
N ALA A 108 -35.09 -37.86 -10.89
CA ALA A 108 -35.69 -38.74 -11.87
C ALA A 108 -34.78 -39.92 -12.24
N GLU A 109 -33.59 -40.04 -11.66
CA GLU A 109 -32.56 -41.02 -12.06
C GLU A 109 -32.25 -40.99 -13.57
N ALA A 110 -32.45 -39.84 -14.21
CA ALA A 110 -32.22 -39.65 -15.62
C ALA A 110 -30.74 -39.35 -15.91
N PRO A 111 -30.21 -39.73 -17.09
CA PRO A 111 -28.87 -39.36 -17.50
C PRO A 111 -28.71 -37.83 -17.51
N ILE A 112 -27.76 -37.30 -16.76
CA ILE A 112 -27.50 -35.85 -16.68
C ILE A 112 -26.57 -35.45 -17.83
N PRO A 113 -27.00 -34.61 -18.79
CA PRO A 113 -26.13 -34.13 -19.86
C PRO A 113 -24.98 -33.29 -19.32
N VAL A 114 -23.78 -33.44 -19.92
CA VAL A 114 -22.58 -32.67 -19.57
C VAL A 114 -22.81 -31.15 -19.64
N ALA A 115 -23.62 -30.73 -20.64
CA ALA A 115 -23.96 -29.31 -20.81
C ALA A 115 -24.70 -28.71 -19.59
N VAL A 116 -25.59 -29.49 -18.96
CA VAL A 116 -26.33 -29.07 -17.74
C VAL A 116 -25.37 -28.92 -16.57
N ILE A 117 -24.45 -29.86 -16.42
CA ILE A 117 -23.45 -29.81 -15.34
C ILE A 117 -22.52 -28.61 -15.54
N ARG A 118 -21.99 -28.40 -16.75
CA ARG A 118 -21.14 -27.24 -17.06
C ARG A 118 -21.86 -25.91 -16.80
N LYS A 119 -23.14 -25.82 -17.15
CA LYS A 119 -23.97 -24.64 -16.87
C LYS A 119 -24.11 -24.42 -15.36
N ALA A 120 -24.42 -25.46 -14.59
CA ALA A 120 -24.55 -25.36 -13.13
C ALA A 120 -23.21 -24.98 -12.44
N ILE A 121 -22.08 -25.56 -12.88
CA ILE A 121 -20.73 -25.17 -12.39
C ILE A 121 -20.48 -23.68 -12.66
N ARG A 122 -20.79 -23.21 -13.89
CA ARG A 122 -20.61 -21.81 -14.26
C ARG A 122 -21.45 -20.90 -13.38
N GLU A 123 -22.74 -21.16 -13.23
CA GLU A 123 -23.65 -20.35 -12.42
C GLU A 123 -23.21 -20.28 -10.96
N ALA A 124 -22.83 -21.40 -10.36
CA ALA A 124 -22.31 -21.46 -8.99
C ALA A 124 -20.97 -20.72 -8.82
N THR A 125 -20.10 -20.80 -9.84
CA THR A 125 -18.80 -20.09 -9.85
C THR A 125 -18.98 -18.59 -10.01
N LEU A 126 -19.84 -18.14 -10.93
CA LEU A 126 -20.15 -16.72 -11.13
C LEU A 126 -20.82 -16.10 -9.89
N ALA A 127 -21.66 -16.89 -9.21
CA ALA A 127 -22.28 -16.50 -7.94
C ALA A 127 -21.28 -16.52 -6.75
N ARG A 128 -20.03 -16.92 -6.96
CA ARG A 128 -18.98 -17.06 -5.94
C ARG A 128 -19.36 -18.00 -4.78
N ARG A 129 -20.16 -19.02 -5.08
CA ARG A 129 -20.62 -20.00 -4.08
C ARG A 129 -19.71 -21.20 -4.00
N VAL A 130 -19.03 -21.53 -5.09
CA VAL A 130 -18.07 -22.62 -5.18
C VAL A 130 -16.78 -22.16 -5.85
N VAL A 131 -15.72 -22.88 -5.61
CA VAL A 131 -14.40 -22.66 -6.26
C VAL A 131 -14.02 -23.95 -7.00
N PRO A 132 -14.00 -23.95 -8.34
CA PRO A 132 -13.54 -25.09 -9.12
C PRO A 132 -12.09 -25.45 -8.78
N VAL A 133 -11.82 -26.73 -8.51
CA VAL A 133 -10.50 -27.25 -8.13
C VAL A 133 -10.04 -28.28 -9.15
N ILE A 134 -8.86 -28.06 -9.70
CA ILE A 134 -8.17 -28.95 -10.63
C ILE A 134 -6.75 -29.18 -10.13
N GLY A 135 -6.30 -30.43 -10.15
CA GLY A 135 -4.91 -30.78 -9.86
C GLY A 135 -4.12 -31.01 -11.15
N GLY A 136 -2.78 -30.93 -11.05
CA GLY A 136 -1.92 -31.21 -12.18
C GLY A 136 -0.44 -31.14 -11.83
N SER A 137 0.43 -31.17 -12.84
CA SER A 137 1.85 -30.88 -12.76
C SER A 137 2.20 -29.74 -13.71
N ALA A 138 2.58 -28.59 -13.15
CA ALA A 138 3.01 -27.45 -13.95
C ALA A 138 4.37 -27.72 -14.65
N LEU A 139 5.24 -28.51 -14.02
CA LEU A 139 6.56 -28.84 -14.58
C LEU A 139 6.43 -29.72 -15.84
N ASP A 140 5.54 -30.72 -15.79
CA ASP A 140 5.33 -31.67 -16.89
C ASP A 140 4.13 -31.26 -17.77
N CYS A 141 3.57 -30.07 -17.52
CA CYS A 141 2.39 -29.53 -18.22
C CYS A 141 1.15 -30.45 -18.18
N ILE A 142 1.06 -31.36 -17.21
CA ILE A 142 -0.09 -32.27 -17.03
C ILE A 142 -1.24 -31.49 -16.40
N GLY A 143 -2.44 -31.55 -17.05
CA GLY A 143 -3.63 -30.85 -16.58
C GLY A 143 -3.75 -29.40 -17.06
N VAL A 144 -2.85 -28.89 -17.88
CA VAL A 144 -2.88 -27.50 -18.38
C VAL A 144 -4.08 -27.25 -19.29
N GLN A 145 -4.40 -28.19 -20.21
CA GLN A 145 -5.57 -28.06 -21.11
C GLN A 145 -6.87 -28.00 -20.32
N PRO A 146 -7.16 -28.93 -19.39
CA PRO A 146 -8.35 -28.81 -18.53
C PRO A 146 -8.44 -27.51 -17.73
N VAL A 147 -7.31 -26.94 -17.31
CA VAL A 147 -7.29 -25.61 -16.66
C VAL A 147 -7.70 -24.52 -17.65
N LEU A 148 -7.16 -24.51 -18.87
CA LEU A 148 -7.50 -23.51 -19.89
C LEU A 148 -8.98 -23.63 -20.30
N ASP A 149 -9.49 -24.86 -20.49
CA ASP A 149 -10.90 -25.10 -20.80
C ASP A 149 -11.80 -24.65 -19.63
N SER A 150 -11.41 -24.93 -18.39
CA SER A 150 -12.17 -24.48 -17.20
C SER A 150 -12.19 -22.97 -17.05
N ILE A 151 -11.11 -22.27 -17.40
CA ILE A 151 -11.10 -20.81 -17.45
C ILE A 151 -12.13 -20.32 -18.47
N ALA A 152 -12.16 -20.90 -19.68
CA ALA A 152 -13.09 -20.52 -20.72
C ALA A 152 -14.56 -20.86 -20.37
N PHE A 153 -14.80 -22.00 -19.71
CA PHE A 153 -16.15 -22.45 -19.37
C PHE A 153 -16.72 -21.75 -18.12
N TYR A 154 -15.93 -21.53 -17.09
CA TYR A 154 -16.47 -21.22 -15.76
C TYR A 154 -16.15 -19.81 -15.25
N LEU A 155 -15.10 -19.15 -15.75
CA LEU A 155 -14.79 -17.79 -15.29
C LEU A 155 -15.63 -16.73 -16.03
N PRO A 156 -15.90 -15.58 -15.38
CA PRO A 156 -16.72 -14.53 -15.97
C PRO A 156 -15.99 -13.83 -17.13
N SER A 157 -16.73 -13.59 -18.21
CA SER A 157 -16.34 -12.62 -19.24
C SER A 157 -16.71 -11.20 -18.79
N PRO A 158 -16.23 -10.15 -19.45
CA PRO A 158 -16.66 -8.77 -19.18
C PRO A 158 -18.16 -8.53 -19.29
N LEU A 159 -18.89 -9.40 -20.02
CA LEU A 159 -20.35 -9.33 -20.19
C LEU A 159 -21.12 -10.02 -19.06
N ASP A 160 -20.47 -10.91 -18.31
CA ASP A 160 -21.09 -11.62 -17.19
C ASP A 160 -21.04 -10.83 -15.87
N VAL A 161 -20.21 -9.77 -15.81
CA VAL A 161 -20.05 -8.94 -14.61
C VAL A 161 -20.92 -7.69 -14.68
N PRO A 162 -21.39 -7.14 -13.53
CA PRO A 162 -22.12 -5.89 -13.52
C PRO A 162 -21.30 -4.75 -14.15
N PRO A 163 -21.98 -3.74 -14.73
CA PRO A 163 -21.31 -2.52 -15.18
C PRO A 163 -20.45 -1.92 -14.08
N VAL A 164 -19.24 -1.47 -14.42
CA VAL A 164 -18.36 -0.81 -13.45
C VAL A 164 -18.98 0.54 -13.04
N GLU A 165 -18.93 0.83 -11.76
CA GLU A 165 -19.41 2.08 -11.19
C GLU A 165 -18.24 3.05 -10.94
N GLY A 166 -18.49 4.34 -11.12
CA GLY A 166 -17.54 5.40 -10.85
C GLY A 166 -18.26 6.70 -10.53
N LEU A 167 -17.50 7.73 -10.16
CA LEU A 167 -18.03 9.04 -9.81
C LEU A 167 -17.83 10.03 -10.96
N ASP A 168 -18.85 10.82 -11.26
CA ASP A 168 -18.75 11.94 -12.20
C ASP A 168 -18.06 13.14 -11.53
N PRO A 169 -16.82 13.49 -11.90
CA PRO A 169 -16.09 14.59 -11.29
C PRO A 169 -16.58 15.98 -11.73
N SER A 170 -17.45 16.06 -12.73
CA SER A 170 -18.00 17.34 -13.21
C SER A 170 -19.12 17.87 -12.32
N LYS A 171 -19.68 17.06 -11.43
CA LYS A 171 -20.78 17.42 -10.54
C LYS A 171 -20.25 17.83 -9.16
N LYS A 172 -20.83 18.90 -8.60
CA LYS A 172 -20.50 19.35 -7.24
C LYS A 172 -20.86 18.32 -6.15
N THR A 173 -21.93 17.54 -6.38
CA THR A 173 -22.32 16.42 -5.52
C THR A 173 -21.90 15.13 -6.24
N PRO A 174 -21.25 14.17 -5.57
CA PRO A 174 -20.88 12.90 -6.18
C PRO A 174 -22.09 12.20 -6.80
N VAL A 175 -22.02 11.95 -8.10
CA VAL A 175 -23.04 11.21 -8.84
C VAL A 175 -22.40 9.93 -9.37
N THR A 176 -22.98 8.79 -9.02
CA THR A 176 -22.51 7.49 -9.52
C THR A 176 -22.91 7.33 -10.99
N VAL A 177 -21.93 6.99 -11.81
CA VAL A 177 -22.08 6.70 -13.24
C VAL A 177 -21.69 5.26 -13.49
N LYS A 178 -22.48 4.53 -14.26
CA LYS A 178 -22.22 3.16 -14.68
C LYS A 178 -21.61 3.13 -16.08
N ARG A 179 -20.63 2.26 -16.28
CA ARG A 179 -20.00 1.97 -17.57
C ARG A 179 -20.18 0.50 -17.91
N VAL A 180 -20.87 0.24 -19.01
CA VAL A 180 -21.10 -1.13 -19.54
C VAL A 180 -19.93 -1.54 -20.44
N ALA A 181 -19.69 -2.84 -20.54
CA ALA A 181 -18.66 -3.40 -21.42
C ALA A 181 -19.13 -3.40 -22.89
N ASP A 182 -19.34 -2.20 -23.45
CA ASP A 182 -19.77 -1.97 -24.82
C ASP A 182 -18.70 -1.16 -25.57
N PRO A 183 -18.17 -1.67 -26.71
CA PRO A 183 -17.19 -0.94 -27.53
C PRO A 183 -17.70 0.39 -28.09
N GLN A 184 -19.01 0.62 -28.17
CA GLN A 184 -19.62 1.86 -28.64
C GLN A 184 -19.85 2.89 -27.53
N ALA A 185 -19.74 2.50 -26.27
CA ALA A 185 -19.88 3.39 -25.12
C ALA A 185 -18.65 4.34 -25.01
N PRO A 186 -18.75 5.44 -24.25
CA PRO A 186 -17.59 6.29 -23.96
C PRO A 186 -16.45 5.49 -23.34
N PHE A 187 -15.22 5.78 -23.79
CA PHE A 187 -14.03 5.09 -23.30
C PHE A 187 -13.83 5.29 -21.80
N CYS A 188 -13.54 4.21 -21.10
CA CYS A 188 -13.13 4.20 -19.71
C CYS A 188 -12.19 3.02 -19.41
N GLY A 189 -11.02 3.30 -18.85
CA GLY A 189 -10.03 2.30 -18.45
C GLY A 189 -9.31 2.70 -17.16
N LEU A 190 -8.82 1.69 -16.44
CA LEU A 190 -8.05 1.83 -15.21
C LEU A 190 -6.59 1.48 -15.45
N VAL A 191 -5.70 2.38 -15.08
CA VAL A 191 -4.26 2.10 -15.02
C VAL A 191 -3.99 1.30 -13.75
N PHE A 192 -3.71 0.00 -13.86
CA PHE A 192 -3.51 -0.85 -12.68
C PHE A 192 -2.05 -1.21 -12.42
N LYS A 193 -1.15 -0.97 -13.38
CA LYS A 193 0.28 -1.23 -13.27
C LYS A 193 1.07 -0.34 -14.21
N ILE A 194 2.27 0.08 -13.78
CA ILE A 194 3.23 0.81 -14.62
C ILE A 194 4.58 0.09 -14.55
N LEU A 195 5.18 -0.15 -15.71
CA LEU A 195 6.55 -0.63 -15.81
C LEU A 195 7.41 0.47 -16.44
N ALA A 196 8.46 0.88 -15.72
CA ALA A 196 9.45 1.78 -16.30
C ALA A 196 10.36 1.03 -17.27
N GLU A 197 10.53 1.58 -18.43
CA GLU A 197 11.40 1.06 -19.46
C GLU A 197 12.33 2.17 -20.01
N LYS A 198 13.44 1.76 -20.63
CA LYS A 198 14.44 2.72 -21.16
C LYS A 198 13.87 3.69 -22.19
N HIS A 199 12.81 3.31 -22.90
CA HIS A 199 12.23 4.07 -24.02
C HIS A 199 10.86 4.68 -23.69
N GLY A 200 10.45 4.68 -22.43
CA GLY A 200 9.17 5.22 -21.95
C GLY A 200 8.42 4.20 -21.08
N ASP A 201 7.64 4.72 -20.16
CA ASP A 201 6.88 3.88 -19.24
C ASP A 201 5.77 3.13 -20.00
N LEU A 202 5.59 1.83 -19.70
CA LEU A 202 4.51 1.00 -20.20
C LEU A 202 3.40 0.95 -19.15
N TYR A 203 2.25 1.53 -19.48
CA TYR A 203 1.07 1.59 -18.63
C TYR A 203 0.15 0.42 -18.96
N PHE A 204 -0.12 -0.45 -18.01
CA PHE A 204 -1.12 -1.50 -18.17
C PHE A 204 -2.50 -0.96 -17.83
N VAL A 205 -3.40 -1.03 -18.81
CA VAL A 205 -4.75 -0.49 -18.71
C VAL A 205 -5.77 -1.60 -18.91
N ARG A 206 -6.69 -1.76 -17.95
CA ARG A 206 -7.92 -2.53 -18.13
C ARG A 206 -8.97 -1.63 -18.75
N VAL A 207 -9.47 -1.99 -19.91
CA VAL A 207 -10.55 -1.27 -20.61
C VAL A 207 -11.91 -1.81 -20.13
N TYR A 208 -12.70 -0.95 -19.50
CA TYR A 208 -14.03 -1.30 -18.99
C TYR A 208 -15.15 -0.95 -19.96
N SER A 209 -15.01 0.12 -20.73
CA SER A 209 -16.00 0.53 -21.74
C SER A 209 -15.32 1.25 -22.90
N GLY A 210 -16.01 1.27 -24.03
CA GLY A 210 -15.59 2.01 -25.22
C GLY A 210 -14.43 1.38 -25.97
N THR A 211 -13.86 2.18 -26.85
CA THR A 211 -12.71 1.82 -27.70
C THR A 211 -11.61 2.85 -27.54
N LEU A 212 -10.36 2.40 -27.37
CA LEU A 212 -9.17 3.26 -27.36
C LEU A 212 -8.34 3.01 -28.61
N LYS A 213 -7.86 4.08 -29.27
CA LYS A 213 -7.05 4.01 -30.49
C LYS A 213 -5.64 4.54 -30.26
N ALA A 214 -4.65 3.94 -30.91
CA ALA A 214 -3.31 4.48 -30.99
C ALA A 214 -3.32 5.87 -31.65
N GLY A 215 -2.47 6.78 -31.20
CA GLY A 215 -2.43 8.17 -31.67
C GLY A 215 -3.55 9.07 -31.12
N SER A 216 -4.45 8.56 -30.29
CA SER A 216 -5.53 9.33 -29.66
C SER A 216 -5.09 10.01 -28.35
N ARG A 217 -6.04 10.66 -27.69
CA ARG A 217 -5.85 11.25 -26.35
C ARG A 217 -6.94 10.75 -25.41
N ALA A 218 -6.56 10.45 -24.18
CA ALA A 218 -7.47 10.15 -23.09
C ALA A 218 -7.42 11.25 -22.03
N TRP A 219 -8.49 11.41 -21.27
CA TRP A 219 -8.57 12.34 -20.16
C TRP A 219 -8.30 11.62 -18.84
N ASN A 220 -7.42 12.18 -18.02
CA ASN A 220 -7.23 11.74 -16.64
C ASN A 220 -7.93 12.72 -15.70
N PRO A 221 -9.11 12.40 -15.17
CA PRO A 221 -9.92 13.30 -14.36
C PRO A 221 -9.30 13.59 -12.99
N LEU A 222 -8.54 12.66 -12.40
CA LEU A 222 -7.86 12.87 -11.12
C LEU A 222 -6.71 13.86 -11.23
N ARG A 223 -5.97 13.83 -12.35
CA ARG A 223 -4.86 14.75 -12.63
C ARG A 223 -5.28 16.00 -13.38
N GLN A 224 -6.52 16.03 -13.88
CA GLN A 224 -7.05 17.10 -14.75
C GLN A 224 -6.14 17.37 -15.96
N LYS A 225 -5.64 16.31 -16.59
CA LYS A 225 -4.72 16.36 -17.72
C LYS A 225 -5.13 15.42 -18.84
N LYS A 226 -4.85 15.87 -20.07
CA LYS A 226 -4.96 15.01 -21.26
C LYS A 226 -3.68 14.19 -21.39
N GLU A 227 -3.84 12.88 -21.50
CA GLU A 227 -2.75 11.94 -21.74
C GLU A 227 -2.69 11.53 -23.21
N ASN A 228 -1.49 11.45 -23.75
CA ASN A 228 -1.28 11.01 -25.12
C ASN A 228 -1.18 9.48 -25.17
N ILE A 229 -1.91 8.87 -26.07
CA ILE A 229 -1.91 7.41 -26.28
C ILE A 229 -1.08 7.16 -27.55
N ALA A 230 0.24 7.15 -27.42
CA ALA A 230 1.11 7.05 -28.59
C ALA A 230 1.05 5.68 -29.26
N GLN A 231 1.09 4.61 -28.47
CA GLN A 231 1.10 3.23 -28.95
C GLN A 231 0.29 2.34 -28.01
N LEU A 232 -0.32 1.31 -28.60
CA LEU A 232 -1.03 0.24 -27.90
C LEU A 232 -0.34 -1.10 -28.16
N TRP A 233 -0.19 -1.89 -27.11
CA TRP A 233 0.50 -3.17 -27.16
C TRP A 233 -0.34 -4.27 -26.51
N ARG A 234 -0.55 -5.36 -27.22
CA ARG A 234 -0.99 -6.62 -26.61
C ARG A 234 0.25 -7.29 -26.04
N VAL A 235 0.24 -7.51 -24.73
CA VAL A 235 1.38 -8.08 -24.01
C VAL A 235 1.05 -9.49 -23.55
N GLN A 236 1.89 -10.44 -23.94
CA GLN A 236 1.81 -11.84 -23.52
C GLN A 236 3.19 -12.31 -23.09
N ALA A 237 3.41 -12.36 -21.78
CA ALA A 237 4.72 -12.60 -21.19
C ALA A 237 5.78 -11.63 -21.73
N ASP A 238 6.78 -12.11 -22.44
CA ASP A 238 7.85 -11.35 -23.09
C ASP A 238 7.51 -10.89 -24.52
N ARG A 239 6.44 -11.44 -25.10
CA ARG A 239 5.97 -11.08 -26.44
C ARG A 239 5.09 -9.86 -26.42
N ARG A 240 5.32 -8.97 -27.35
CA ARG A 240 4.56 -7.73 -27.53
C ARG A 240 4.14 -7.59 -28.98
N GLU A 241 2.86 -7.39 -29.18
CA GLU A 241 2.25 -7.14 -30.48
C GLU A 241 1.68 -5.71 -30.47
N GLN A 242 2.11 -4.87 -31.38
CA GLN A 242 1.54 -3.53 -31.53
C GLN A 242 0.18 -3.64 -32.20
N ILE A 243 -0.83 -2.97 -31.61
CA ILE A 243 -2.19 -2.95 -32.11
C ILE A 243 -2.66 -1.52 -32.36
N GLU A 244 -3.61 -1.35 -33.29
CA GLU A 244 -4.15 -0.02 -33.64
C GLU A 244 -5.27 0.42 -32.70
N LYS A 245 -6.04 -0.52 -32.18
CA LYS A 245 -7.18 -0.27 -31.28
C LYS A 245 -7.35 -1.40 -30.28
N CYS A 246 -7.99 -1.08 -29.15
CA CYS A 246 -8.48 -2.03 -28.17
C CYS A 246 -9.91 -1.67 -27.76
N GLU A 247 -10.63 -2.62 -27.19
CA GLU A 247 -12.05 -2.50 -26.88
C GLU A 247 -12.34 -2.92 -25.43
N ALA A 248 -13.56 -2.63 -24.98
CA ALA A 248 -14.05 -3.02 -23.65
C ALA A 248 -13.79 -4.51 -23.39
N GLY A 249 -13.15 -4.81 -22.24
CA GLY A 249 -12.73 -6.15 -21.83
C GLY A 249 -11.23 -6.42 -22.02
N ASP A 250 -10.53 -5.66 -22.86
CA ASP A 250 -9.09 -5.83 -23.08
C ASP A 250 -8.24 -5.39 -21.88
N ILE A 251 -7.09 -6.05 -21.75
CA ILE A 251 -5.97 -5.60 -20.92
C ILE A 251 -4.79 -5.34 -21.85
N ILE A 252 -4.32 -4.11 -21.87
CA ILE A 252 -3.33 -3.66 -22.85
C ILE A 252 -2.18 -2.89 -22.20
N GLY A 253 -1.05 -2.85 -22.89
CA GLY A 253 0.05 -1.93 -22.61
C GLY A 253 -0.10 -0.64 -23.42
N VAL A 254 0.02 0.50 -22.78
CA VAL A 254 -0.07 1.82 -23.39
C VAL A 254 1.25 2.55 -23.20
N ILE A 255 1.82 3.09 -24.27
CA ILE A 255 2.97 4.01 -24.21
C ILE A 255 2.47 5.40 -24.58
N GLY A 256 2.93 6.42 -23.82
CA GLY A 256 2.62 7.82 -24.10
C GLY A 256 2.12 8.64 -22.93
N PRO A 257 1.34 8.10 -21.98
CA PRO A 257 0.99 8.82 -20.75
C PRO A 257 2.24 9.27 -19.99
N ARG A 258 2.13 10.40 -19.27
CA ARG A 258 3.25 10.96 -18.49
C ARG A 258 2.87 11.38 -17.07
N ASN A 259 1.62 11.71 -16.88
CA ASN A 259 1.14 12.26 -15.60
C ASN A 259 0.33 11.24 -14.79
N SER A 260 -0.08 10.15 -15.41
CA SER A 260 -0.88 9.11 -14.75
C SER A 260 -0.02 8.23 -13.84
N ILE A 261 -0.61 7.78 -12.76
CA ILE A 261 -0.02 6.80 -11.83
C ILE A 261 -0.92 5.56 -11.75
N THR A 262 -0.42 4.51 -11.11
CA THR A 262 -1.21 3.31 -10.82
C THR A 262 -2.42 3.68 -9.97
N GLY A 263 -3.61 3.21 -10.37
CA GLY A 263 -4.90 3.56 -9.76
C GLY A 263 -5.64 4.69 -10.47
N ASP A 264 -5.01 5.41 -11.39
CA ASP A 264 -5.66 6.49 -12.14
C ASP A 264 -6.62 5.95 -13.22
N THR A 265 -7.73 6.66 -13.42
CA THR A 265 -8.67 6.41 -14.51
C THR A 265 -8.30 7.20 -15.75
N LEU A 266 -8.33 6.56 -16.91
CA LEU A 266 -8.30 7.20 -18.22
C LEU A 266 -9.67 7.08 -18.87
N CYS A 267 -10.25 8.19 -19.34
CA CYS A 267 -11.60 8.19 -19.89
C CYS A 267 -11.76 9.18 -21.05
N ASP A 268 -12.95 9.18 -21.63
CA ASP A 268 -13.36 10.20 -22.58
C ASP A 268 -13.55 11.55 -21.86
N ALA A 269 -13.05 12.62 -22.44
CA ALA A 269 -13.16 13.96 -21.87
C ALA A 269 -14.60 14.51 -21.85
N GLU A 270 -15.45 14.05 -22.79
CA GLU A 270 -16.85 14.46 -22.88
C GLU A 270 -17.75 13.69 -21.90
N ALA A 271 -17.29 12.55 -21.43
CA ALA A 271 -18.00 11.71 -20.46
C ALA A 271 -17.06 11.29 -19.31
N PRO A 272 -16.59 12.25 -18.49
CA PRO A 272 -15.58 11.97 -17.46
C PRO A 272 -16.16 11.06 -16.37
N VAL A 273 -15.31 10.15 -15.88
CA VAL A 273 -15.62 9.25 -14.77
C VAL A 273 -14.35 8.95 -13.99
N ILE A 274 -14.46 8.87 -12.70
CA ILE A 274 -13.42 8.37 -11.80
C ILE A 274 -13.89 7.01 -11.30
N LEU A 275 -13.20 5.96 -11.68
CA LEU A 275 -13.41 4.63 -11.11
C LEU A 275 -12.90 4.61 -9.67
N GLU A 276 -13.41 3.65 -8.88
CA GLU A 276 -12.91 3.43 -7.52
C GLU A 276 -11.39 3.25 -7.58
N SER A 277 -10.68 4.06 -6.80
CA SER A 277 -9.22 3.97 -6.70
C SER A 277 -8.83 2.69 -5.99
N ILE A 278 -7.74 2.07 -6.45
CA ILE A 278 -7.15 0.93 -5.75
C ILE A 278 -6.67 1.43 -4.38
N GLU A 279 -7.20 0.86 -3.30
CA GLU A 279 -6.70 1.11 -1.96
C GLU A 279 -5.38 0.37 -1.76
N PHE A 280 -4.30 1.11 -1.69
CA PHE A 280 -2.99 0.55 -1.38
C PHE A 280 -2.75 0.62 0.12
N PRO A 281 -2.18 -0.45 0.72
CA PRO A 281 -1.83 -0.42 2.14
C PRO A 281 -0.84 0.72 2.42
N GLU A 282 -0.96 1.33 3.58
CA GLU A 282 -0.03 2.39 4.00
C GLU A 282 1.38 1.83 4.20
N THR A 283 2.37 2.70 4.00
CA THR A 283 3.77 2.35 4.23
C THR A 283 4.04 2.14 5.72
N VAL A 284 4.73 1.05 6.05
CA VAL A 284 4.94 0.59 7.43
C VAL A 284 6.31 0.98 7.97
N ILE A 285 7.31 1.11 7.10
CA ILE A 285 8.69 1.38 7.48
C ILE A 285 9.29 2.47 6.61
N SER A 286 10.14 3.30 7.21
CA SER A 286 10.92 4.31 6.50
C SER A 286 12.41 4.10 6.77
N MET A 287 13.23 4.33 5.75
CA MET A 287 14.68 4.31 5.82
C MET A 287 15.25 5.54 5.12
N ALA A 288 16.38 6.02 5.60
CA ALA A 288 17.12 7.06 4.91
C ALA A 288 17.99 6.44 3.82
N ILE A 289 18.03 7.08 2.64
CA ILE A 289 18.84 6.65 1.53
C ILE A 289 19.75 7.78 1.06
N GLU A 290 21.01 7.47 0.86
CA GLU A 290 22.02 8.42 0.38
C GLU A 290 22.82 7.78 -0.75
N PRO A 291 23.06 8.48 -1.88
CA PRO A 291 23.95 7.99 -2.92
C PRO A 291 25.41 8.05 -2.43
N GLU A 292 26.27 7.21 -2.96
CA GLU A 292 27.71 7.23 -2.60
C GLU A 292 28.38 8.55 -2.99
N THR A 293 27.91 9.19 -4.04
CA THR A 293 28.46 10.46 -4.52
C THR A 293 27.40 11.55 -4.57
N SER A 294 27.77 12.78 -4.23
CA SER A 294 26.86 13.94 -4.29
C SER A 294 26.38 14.26 -5.71
N LEU A 295 27.15 13.87 -6.74
CA LEU A 295 26.79 14.06 -8.15
C LEU A 295 25.59 13.19 -8.56
N GLU A 296 25.37 12.07 -7.88
CA GLU A 296 24.27 11.16 -8.17
C GLU A 296 22.96 11.54 -7.47
N ARG A 297 22.96 12.56 -6.59
CA ARG A 297 21.76 12.98 -5.84
C ARG A 297 20.59 13.34 -6.76
N LYS A 298 20.84 14.09 -7.83
CA LYS A 298 19.80 14.44 -8.80
C LYS A 298 19.26 13.21 -9.52
N LYS A 299 20.16 12.32 -9.97
CA LYS A 299 19.77 11.06 -10.63
C LYS A 299 18.96 10.17 -9.69
N LEU A 300 19.34 10.09 -8.40
CA LEU A 300 18.58 9.36 -7.39
C LEU A 300 17.16 9.92 -7.24
N GLY A 301 17.01 11.25 -7.14
CA GLY A 301 15.70 11.90 -7.07
C GLY A 301 14.82 11.57 -8.29
N ASP A 302 15.34 11.68 -9.50
CA ASP A 302 14.61 11.36 -10.74
C ASP A 302 14.16 9.88 -10.77
N VAL A 303 15.03 8.96 -10.35
CA VAL A 303 14.72 7.53 -10.30
C VAL A 303 13.70 7.21 -9.21
N LEU A 304 13.80 7.81 -8.03
CA LEU A 304 12.82 7.61 -6.95
C LEU A 304 11.43 8.10 -7.36
N GLU A 305 11.34 9.26 -8.04
CA GLU A 305 10.06 9.76 -8.58
C GLU A 305 9.46 8.82 -9.64
N MET A 306 10.30 8.20 -10.45
CA MET A 306 9.86 7.18 -11.39
C MET A 306 9.35 5.93 -10.67
N MET A 307 10.05 5.45 -9.62
CA MET A 307 9.64 4.29 -8.84
C MET A 307 8.32 4.51 -8.08
N LYS A 308 8.06 5.72 -7.59
CA LYS A 308 6.77 6.11 -6.98
C LYS A 308 5.59 5.96 -7.95
N ARG A 309 5.79 6.21 -9.25
CA ARG A 309 4.74 6.02 -10.25
C ARG A 309 4.43 4.55 -10.51
N GLN A 310 5.43 3.68 -10.37
CA GLN A 310 5.28 2.24 -10.58
C GLN A 310 4.65 1.52 -9.40
N ASP A 311 5.04 1.92 -8.20
CA ASP A 311 4.67 1.26 -6.95
C ASP A 311 4.00 2.26 -6.00
N PRO A 312 2.66 2.24 -5.90
CA PRO A 312 1.92 3.13 -5.00
C PRO A 312 2.17 2.84 -3.51
N THR A 313 2.74 1.67 -3.18
CA THR A 313 3.13 1.31 -1.81
C THR A 313 4.54 1.78 -1.46
N PHE A 314 5.24 2.40 -2.42
CA PHE A 314 6.53 3.03 -2.23
C PHE A 314 6.39 4.55 -2.18
N ARG A 315 6.97 5.17 -1.16
CA ARG A 315 7.05 6.62 -1.04
C ARG A 315 8.51 7.04 -0.94
N ALA A 316 8.82 8.18 -1.52
CA ALA A 316 10.10 8.87 -1.35
C ALA A 316 9.82 10.34 -1.11
N SER A 317 10.46 10.92 -0.11
CA SER A 317 10.35 12.32 0.28
C SER A 317 11.67 12.82 0.84
N GLU A 318 11.91 14.10 0.77
CA GLU A 318 12.98 14.74 1.52
C GLU A 318 12.42 15.21 2.87
N SER A 319 13.11 14.86 3.95
CA SER A 319 12.74 15.32 5.29
C SER A 319 13.13 16.79 5.42
N GLU A 320 12.15 17.68 5.59
CA GLU A 320 12.38 19.10 5.81
C GLU A 320 13.20 19.36 7.09
N GLU A 321 13.05 18.50 8.08
CA GLU A 321 13.70 18.62 9.39
C GLU A 321 15.16 18.13 9.41
N THR A 322 15.46 17.06 8.66
CA THR A 322 16.78 16.42 8.69
C THR A 322 17.56 16.55 7.38
N GLY A 323 16.93 17.03 6.32
CA GLY A 323 17.50 17.08 4.97
C GLY A 323 17.82 15.71 4.35
N GLN A 324 17.34 14.62 4.97
CA GLN A 324 17.58 13.28 4.48
C GLN A 324 16.53 12.90 3.42
N THR A 325 16.94 12.19 2.38
CA THR A 325 16.01 11.51 1.49
C THR A 325 15.51 10.25 2.19
N LEU A 326 14.20 10.19 2.45
CA LEU A 326 13.54 9.06 3.08
C LEU A 326 12.83 8.23 2.03
N ILE A 327 12.98 6.92 2.11
CA ILE A 327 12.19 5.94 1.36
C ILE A 327 11.32 5.17 2.33
N SER A 328 10.04 5.00 1.99
CA SER A 328 9.08 4.28 2.83
C SER A 328 8.39 3.18 2.02
N GLY A 329 8.11 2.07 2.66
CA GLY A 329 7.52 0.90 2.01
C GLY A 329 6.83 -0.05 2.99
N MET A 330 6.36 -1.19 2.46
CA MET A 330 5.58 -2.20 3.16
C MET A 330 6.38 -3.06 4.14
N GLY A 331 7.69 -2.88 4.21
CA GLY A 331 8.58 -3.63 5.09
C GLY A 331 10.03 -3.59 4.62
N GLU A 332 10.92 -4.14 5.45
CA GLU A 332 12.36 -4.11 5.22
C GLU A 332 12.75 -4.79 3.90
N LEU A 333 12.19 -5.97 3.63
CA LEU A 333 12.41 -6.70 2.37
C LEU A 333 11.98 -5.87 1.14
N HIS A 334 10.87 -5.15 1.23
CA HIS A 334 10.42 -4.27 0.15
C HIS A 334 11.46 -3.19 -0.15
N LEU A 335 11.95 -2.50 0.88
CA LEU A 335 12.97 -1.46 0.71
C LEU A 335 14.33 -2.02 0.26
N GLU A 336 14.66 -3.26 0.65
CA GLU A 336 15.83 -3.96 0.16
C GLU A 336 15.72 -4.29 -1.35
N VAL A 337 14.57 -4.75 -1.80
CA VAL A 337 14.29 -4.94 -3.24
C VAL A 337 14.42 -3.62 -4.00
N ILE A 338 13.89 -2.52 -3.46
CA ILE A 338 14.04 -1.18 -4.05
C ILE A 338 15.52 -0.80 -4.17
N ARG A 339 16.31 -1.00 -3.11
CA ARG A 339 17.76 -0.75 -3.12
C ARG A 339 18.48 -1.57 -4.20
N HIS A 340 18.18 -2.87 -4.29
CA HIS A 340 18.76 -3.73 -5.32
C HIS A 340 18.38 -3.31 -6.74
N ARG A 341 17.15 -2.83 -6.95
CA ARG A 341 16.72 -2.28 -8.24
C ARG A 341 17.48 -1.01 -8.60
N LEU A 342 17.70 -0.09 -7.65
CA LEU A 342 18.50 1.10 -7.86
C LEU A 342 19.92 0.76 -8.36
N GLU A 343 20.54 -0.25 -7.76
CA GLU A 343 21.87 -0.69 -8.15
C GLU A 343 21.88 -1.43 -9.50
N ARG A 344 21.01 -2.43 -9.67
CA ARG A 344 21.00 -3.31 -10.86
C ARG A 344 20.47 -2.60 -12.12
N ASP A 345 19.34 -1.90 -12.01
CA ASP A 345 18.62 -1.37 -13.17
C ASP A 345 19.08 0.05 -13.54
N PHE A 346 19.55 0.83 -12.57
CA PHE A 346 19.94 2.23 -12.75
C PHE A 346 21.41 2.52 -12.50
N ASN A 347 22.18 1.51 -12.08
CA ASN A 347 23.59 1.65 -11.70
C ASN A 347 23.80 2.80 -10.70
N LEU A 348 22.95 2.84 -9.65
CA LEU A 348 23.01 3.78 -8.56
C LEU A 348 23.34 3.03 -7.27
N LYS A 349 24.56 3.20 -6.78
CA LYS A 349 24.96 2.65 -5.48
C LYS A 349 24.50 3.59 -4.38
N CYS A 350 23.67 3.06 -3.49
CA CYS A 350 23.10 3.81 -2.39
C CYS A 350 23.35 3.11 -1.05
N ARG A 351 23.60 3.91 -0.02
CA ARG A 351 23.61 3.46 1.37
C ARG A 351 22.23 3.68 1.97
N VAL A 352 21.73 2.66 2.63
CA VAL A 352 20.45 2.70 3.33
C VAL A 352 20.72 2.55 4.82
N HIS A 353 20.19 3.44 5.62
CA HIS A 353 20.38 3.47 7.07
C HIS A 353 19.10 3.90 7.78
N LYS A 354 19.08 3.73 9.12
CA LYS A 354 17.93 4.17 9.92
C LYS A 354 17.75 5.67 9.78
N PRO A 355 16.50 6.16 9.64
CA PRO A 355 16.23 7.60 9.64
C PRO A 355 16.67 8.22 10.95
N ARG A 356 17.03 9.49 10.91
CA ARG A 356 17.17 10.27 12.13
C ARG A 356 15.79 10.49 12.74
N VAL A 357 15.69 10.30 14.04
CA VAL A 357 14.46 10.59 14.77
C VAL A 357 14.35 12.11 14.90
N SER A 358 13.21 12.68 14.50
CA SER A 358 12.95 14.10 14.68
C SER A 358 12.47 14.34 16.10
N TYR A 359 13.37 14.81 16.93
CA TYR A 359 13.04 15.24 18.28
C TYR A 359 12.48 16.66 18.26
N LYS A 360 11.63 16.98 19.23
CA LYS A 360 11.05 18.31 19.47
C LYS A 360 11.34 18.73 20.91
N GLU A 361 11.07 19.99 21.24
CA GLU A 361 11.16 20.48 22.61
C GLU A 361 9.85 21.16 23.01
N THR A 362 9.47 21.00 24.27
CA THR A 362 8.37 21.77 24.88
C THR A 362 8.81 22.38 26.20
N LEU A 363 7.99 23.25 26.76
CA LEU A 363 8.25 23.87 28.05
C LEU A 363 7.83 22.92 29.18
N GLU A 364 8.59 22.89 30.27
CA GLU A 364 8.25 22.15 31.49
C GLU A 364 7.11 22.82 32.24
N ARG A 365 7.13 24.18 32.28
CA ARG A 365 6.14 24.98 33.00
C ARG A 365 5.87 26.33 32.34
N ALA A 366 4.74 26.92 32.66
CA ALA A 366 4.44 28.29 32.26
C ALA A 366 5.40 29.30 32.91
N SER A 367 5.82 30.29 32.14
CA SER A 367 6.71 31.34 32.62
C SER A 367 6.41 32.67 31.95
N THR A 368 6.69 33.77 32.65
CA THR A 368 6.61 35.14 32.12
C THR A 368 7.97 35.79 32.30
N VAL A 369 8.49 36.34 31.21
CA VAL A 369 9.85 36.94 31.19
C VAL A 369 9.86 38.25 30.44
N VAL A 370 10.89 39.05 30.71
CA VAL A 370 11.12 40.32 30.04
C VAL A 370 12.47 40.29 29.34
N GLY A 371 12.43 40.36 28.02
CA GLY A 371 13.60 40.52 27.17
C GLY A 371 13.96 41.98 26.99
N GLN A 372 15.23 42.26 26.88
CA GLN A 372 15.74 43.62 26.78
C GLN A 372 16.84 43.74 25.74
N SER A 373 16.81 44.84 25.00
CA SER A 373 17.93 45.29 24.20
C SER A 373 18.44 46.59 24.79
N ASN A 374 19.74 46.62 25.10
CA ASN A 374 20.44 47.82 25.50
C ASN A 374 21.86 47.75 24.93
N ARG A 375 21.99 47.95 23.62
CA ARG A 375 23.27 47.84 22.92
C ARG A 375 23.58 49.12 22.13
N GLN A 376 24.84 49.52 22.10
CA GLN A 376 25.34 50.54 21.20
C GLN A 376 25.85 49.88 19.90
N VAL A 377 25.22 50.23 18.76
CA VAL A 377 25.64 49.75 17.44
C VAL A 377 25.80 50.98 16.53
N ALA A 378 26.97 51.15 15.96
CA ALA A 378 27.29 52.28 15.05
C ALA A 378 26.92 53.67 15.60
N GLY A 379 27.09 53.92 16.91
CA GLY A 379 26.78 55.17 17.58
C GLY A 379 25.31 55.40 17.94
N GLN A 380 24.43 54.47 17.68
CA GLN A 380 23.03 54.48 18.12
C GLN A 380 22.81 53.53 19.28
N THR A 381 22.08 53.97 20.30
CA THR A 381 21.67 53.11 21.42
C THR A 381 20.36 52.42 21.05
N LEU A 382 20.40 51.09 20.94
CA LEU A 382 19.27 50.24 20.62
C LEU A 382 18.59 49.79 21.92
N VAL A 383 17.55 50.51 22.36
CA VAL A 383 16.77 50.18 23.56
C VAL A 383 15.42 49.65 23.17
N ALA A 384 15.07 48.45 23.64
CA ALA A 384 13.74 47.87 23.49
C ALA A 384 13.45 46.93 24.66
N THR A 385 12.18 46.76 25.00
CA THR A 385 11.71 45.80 25.99
C THR A 385 10.56 45.00 25.39
N VAL A 386 10.60 43.69 25.55
CA VAL A 386 9.54 42.78 25.09
C VAL A 386 9.17 41.83 26.22
N THR A 387 7.92 41.89 26.67
CA THR A 387 7.38 41.00 27.70
C THR A 387 6.60 39.88 27.06
N ILE A 388 6.96 38.64 27.38
CA ILE A 388 6.26 37.45 26.87
C ILE A 388 5.86 36.53 28.01
N ARG A 389 4.71 35.89 27.84
CA ARG A 389 4.29 34.76 28.67
C ARG A 389 4.14 33.55 27.78
N ALA A 390 4.67 32.42 28.19
CA ALA A 390 4.46 31.17 27.50
C ALA A 390 4.02 30.06 28.44
N GLU A 391 3.31 29.11 27.85
CA GLU A 391 2.80 27.92 28.51
C GLU A 391 2.87 26.73 27.57
N PRO A 392 3.11 25.50 28.09
CA PRO A 392 2.95 24.29 27.31
C PRO A 392 1.46 24.06 27.03
N THR A 393 1.14 23.51 25.85
CA THR A 393 -0.24 23.16 25.44
C THR A 393 -0.31 21.70 25.04
N ASP A 394 -1.48 21.09 25.18
CA ASP A 394 -1.74 19.72 24.71
C ASP A 394 -1.96 19.64 23.18
N GLU A 395 -1.92 20.77 22.50
CA GLU A 395 -2.04 20.82 21.05
C GLU A 395 -0.80 20.19 20.38
N GLN A 396 -1.02 19.22 19.52
CA GLN A 396 0.05 18.56 18.77
C GLN A 396 0.46 19.42 17.55
N THR A 397 0.78 20.67 17.80
CA THR A 397 1.21 21.67 16.80
C THR A 397 2.52 22.31 17.23
N GLY A 398 3.15 23.08 16.35
CA GLY A 398 4.38 23.82 16.67
C GLY A 398 4.17 24.93 17.70
N VAL A 399 4.88 26.03 17.53
CA VAL A 399 4.73 27.23 18.37
C VAL A 399 3.62 28.10 17.86
N SER A 400 2.67 28.47 18.72
CA SER A 400 1.71 29.54 18.46
C SER A 400 2.15 30.82 19.16
N VAL A 401 2.23 31.95 18.41
CA VAL A 401 2.56 33.26 18.99
C VAL A 401 1.40 34.20 18.76
N GLU A 402 0.82 34.67 19.85
CA GLU A 402 -0.36 35.51 19.89
C GLU A 402 -0.03 36.91 20.40
N GLN A 403 -0.68 37.90 19.83
CA GLN A 403 -0.65 39.26 20.33
C GLN A 403 -1.60 39.36 21.51
N GLY A 404 -1.12 39.64 22.69
CA GLY A 404 -1.90 39.84 23.92
C GLY A 404 -2.05 41.30 24.32
N TRP A 405 -1.46 42.21 23.56
CA TRP A 405 -1.51 43.66 23.79
C TRP A 405 -2.11 44.37 22.56
N PHE A 406 -3.22 45.09 22.77
CA PHE A 406 -3.99 45.76 21.72
C PHE A 406 -4.20 47.25 22.09
N PRO A 407 -3.19 48.11 21.87
CA PRO A 407 -3.30 49.53 22.17
C PRO A 407 -4.24 50.25 21.16
N GLU A 408 -4.96 51.28 21.62
CA GLU A 408 -5.84 52.09 20.78
C GLU A 408 -5.08 53.01 19.81
N ASN A 409 -3.82 53.32 20.12
CA ASN A 409 -2.97 54.15 19.29
C ASN A 409 -2.38 53.31 18.14
N GLU A 410 -2.59 53.75 16.90
CA GLU A 410 -2.17 53.02 15.68
C GLU A 410 -0.66 52.76 15.64
N ALA A 411 0.19 53.74 16.01
CA ALA A 411 1.64 53.58 16.06
C ALA A 411 2.11 52.53 17.10
N LEU A 412 1.37 52.45 18.23
CA LEU A 412 1.63 51.40 19.24
C LEU A 412 1.08 50.03 18.83
N ALA A 413 0.00 50.00 18.05
CA ALA A 413 -0.55 48.77 17.49
C ALA A 413 0.44 48.16 16.47
N ASP A 414 1.02 48.99 15.59
CA ASP A 414 2.07 48.54 14.66
C ASP A 414 3.30 48.02 15.40
N LEU A 415 3.69 48.65 16.48
CA LEU A 415 4.80 48.23 17.33
C LEU A 415 4.53 46.87 18.02
N ALA A 416 3.30 46.68 18.54
CA ALA A 416 2.88 45.41 19.15
C ALA A 416 2.86 44.27 18.13
N ALA A 417 2.42 44.57 16.89
CA ALA A 417 2.47 43.62 15.78
C ALA A 417 3.92 43.25 15.39
N ALA A 418 4.81 44.27 15.34
CA ALA A 418 6.24 44.05 15.06
C ALA A 418 6.94 43.22 16.16
N MET A 419 6.60 43.46 17.44
CA MET A 419 7.08 42.64 18.56
C MET A 419 6.61 41.19 18.45
N THR A 420 5.33 40.97 18.11
CA THR A 420 4.75 39.65 17.94
C THR A 420 5.44 38.86 16.81
N LEU A 421 5.71 39.52 15.68
CA LEU A 421 6.44 38.92 14.56
C LEU A 421 7.88 38.57 14.96
N ALA A 422 8.59 39.48 15.64
CA ALA A 422 9.96 39.23 16.08
C ALA A 422 10.08 38.07 17.10
N VAL A 423 9.10 37.95 18.00
CA VAL A 423 9.03 36.80 18.92
C VAL A 423 8.78 35.49 18.16
N ARG A 424 7.91 35.49 17.16
CA ARG A 424 7.65 34.33 16.31
C ARG A 424 8.91 33.87 15.58
N GLU A 425 9.59 34.78 14.89
CA GLU A 425 10.85 34.50 14.19
C GLU A 425 11.94 33.98 15.14
N SER A 426 11.96 34.45 16.39
CA SER A 426 12.92 33.99 17.39
C SER A 426 12.57 32.60 17.95
N ALA A 427 11.29 32.31 18.17
CA ALA A 427 10.81 31.01 18.65
C ALA A 427 10.97 29.89 17.60
N GLU A 428 10.91 30.22 16.31
CA GLU A 428 11.15 29.28 15.19
C GLU A 428 12.60 28.77 15.13
N ARG A 429 13.55 29.41 15.81
CA ARG A 429 14.94 28.93 15.88
C ARG A 429 15.11 27.65 16.71
N GLY A 430 14.12 27.27 17.51
CA GLY A 430 14.12 26.08 18.36
C GLY A 430 14.42 26.36 19.82
N GLY A 431 14.48 25.27 20.60
CA GLY A 431 14.69 25.28 22.04
C GLY A 431 16.17 25.22 22.49
N LEU A 432 16.38 24.96 23.76
CA LEU A 432 17.73 24.93 24.38
C LEU A 432 18.61 23.79 23.83
N LYS A 433 18.03 22.71 23.39
CA LYS A 433 18.71 21.53 22.83
C LYS A 433 18.83 21.58 21.30
N GLY A 434 18.40 22.69 20.70
CA GLY A 434 18.43 22.89 19.24
C GLY A 434 17.32 22.17 18.46
N CYS A 435 16.32 21.62 19.17
CA CYS A 435 15.16 21.01 18.53
C CYS A 435 14.03 22.03 18.37
N PRO A 436 13.18 21.91 17.32
CA PRO A 436 12.03 22.78 17.13
C PRO A 436 11.06 22.71 18.32
N LEU A 437 10.52 23.87 18.73
CA LEU A 437 9.52 23.94 19.80
C LEU A 437 8.19 23.34 19.32
N TRP A 438 7.51 22.63 20.23
CA TRP A 438 6.27 21.91 19.96
C TRP A 438 5.28 22.02 21.13
N GLY A 439 4.00 22.26 20.83
CA GLY A 439 2.99 22.41 21.88
C GLY A 439 3.29 23.60 22.80
N VAL A 440 3.70 24.74 22.25
CA VAL A 440 4.03 25.94 23.01
C VAL A 440 3.18 27.12 22.53
N ARG A 441 2.49 27.74 23.46
CA ARG A 441 1.75 28.98 23.23
C ARG A 441 2.49 30.13 23.88
N ILE A 442 2.85 31.14 23.08
CA ILE A 442 3.52 32.37 23.53
C ILE A 442 2.56 33.55 23.34
N VAL A 443 2.36 34.34 24.36
CA VAL A 443 1.56 35.56 24.32
C VAL A 443 2.45 36.76 24.57
N VAL A 444 2.47 37.72 23.65
CA VAL A 444 3.20 38.98 23.78
C VAL A 444 2.36 39.96 24.59
N LEU A 445 2.86 40.33 25.74
CA LEU A 445 2.17 41.19 26.67
C LEU A 445 2.57 42.68 26.50
N GLU A 446 1.81 43.56 27.13
CA GLU A 446 2.17 44.99 27.22
C GLU A 446 3.61 45.16 27.72
N SER A 447 4.36 46.00 27.02
CA SER A 447 5.79 46.21 27.29
C SER A 447 6.08 47.70 27.41
N PRO A 448 6.97 48.13 28.34
CA PRO A 448 7.43 49.50 28.43
C PRO A 448 8.05 49.99 27.13
N ILE A 449 7.58 51.13 26.62
CA ILE A 449 8.11 51.70 25.39
C ILE A 449 8.98 52.91 25.75
N PRO A 450 10.27 52.91 25.33
CA PRO A 450 11.16 54.05 25.52
C PRO A 450 10.76 55.22 24.61
N ASP A 451 11.20 56.42 24.96
CA ASP A 451 11.15 57.59 24.11
C ASP A 451 12.56 57.95 23.62
N PRO A 452 12.86 57.92 22.33
CA PRO A 452 11.95 57.60 21.20
C PRO A 452 11.60 56.10 21.09
N PRO A 453 10.49 55.76 20.37
CA PRO A 453 10.06 54.37 20.16
C PRO A 453 11.16 53.51 19.53
N PRO A 454 11.28 52.22 19.90
CA PRO A 454 12.32 51.35 19.44
C PRO A 454 12.22 51.03 17.95
N GLY A 455 13.34 51.02 17.26
CA GLY A 455 13.43 50.54 15.89
C GLY A 455 13.40 49.01 15.81
N GLU A 456 13.12 48.48 14.60
CA GLU A 456 12.96 47.04 14.32
C GLU A 456 14.13 46.18 14.83
N VAL A 457 15.37 46.63 14.65
CA VAL A 457 16.56 45.89 15.11
C VAL A 457 16.61 45.76 16.63
N ALA A 458 16.22 46.80 17.38
CA ALA A 458 16.14 46.74 18.82
C ALA A 458 15.07 45.74 19.31
N ILE A 459 13.92 45.74 18.65
CA ILE A 459 12.81 44.81 18.91
C ILE A 459 13.25 43.37 18.69
N ARG A 460 13.88 43.07 17.56
CA ARG A 460 14.39 41.72 17.26
C ARG A 460 15.41 41.22 18.29
N ILE A 461 16.30 42.08 18.77
CA ILE A 461 17.28 41.73 19.83
C ILE A 461 16.54 41.46 21.14
N ALA A 462 15.58 42.32 21.52
CA ALA A 462 14.81 42.15 22.76
C ALA A 462 13.90 40.90 22.70
N ALA A 463 13.33 40.60 21.54
CA ALA A 463 12.54 39.39 21.33
C ALA A 463 13.39 38.12 21.44
N ALA A 464 14.59 38.11 20.88
CA ALA A 464 15.50 36.98 21.00
C ALA A 464 15.92 36.77 22.47
N ASP A 465 16.30 37.83 23.17
CA ASP A 465 16.63 37.79 24.61
C ASP A 465 15.42 37.32 25.46
N ALA A 466 14.19 37.70 25.08
CA ALA A 466 12.97 37.23 25.75
C ALA A 466 12.79 35.73 25.57
N VAL A 467 12.94 35.20 24.35
CA VAL A 467 12.81 33.76 24.09
C VAL A 467 13.92 32.97 24.80
N ASP A 468 15.16 33.41 24.74
CA ASP A 468 16.29 32.76 25.45
C ASP A 468 16.04 32.68 26.97
N LYS A 469 15.61 33.79 27.58
CA LYS A 469 15.25 33.85 29.02
C LYS A 469 14.06 32.97 29.34
N LEU A 470 13.06 32.92 28.44
CA LEU A 470 11.89 32.07 28.59
C LEU A 470 12.28 30.60 28.66
N LEU A 471 13.07 30.14 27.71
CA LEU A 471 13.53 28.75 27.65
C LEU A 471 14.33 28.37 28.91
N ALA A 472 15.19 29.28 29.38
CA ALA A 472 15.96 29.05 30.59
C ALA A 472 15.09 29.04 31.88
N ALA A 473 14.06 29.90 31.95
CA ALA A 473 13.18 30.00 33.13
C ALA A 473 12.09 28.93 33.17
N ALA A 474 11.54 28.58 32.01
CA ALA A 474 10.45 27.60 31.89
C ALA A 474 10.95 26.14 31.94
N GLY A 475 12.23 25.91 31.68
CA GLY A 475 12.77 24.57 31.46
C GLY A 475 12.37 23.98 30.10
N SER A 476 13.10 22.98 29.65
CA SER A 476 12.88 22.33 28.35
C SER A 476 12.75 20.82 28.54
N VAL A 477 11.70 20.25 27.96
CA VAL A 477 11.47 18.80 27.90
C VAL A 477 11.65 18.34 26.46
N LEU A 478 12.57 17.37 26.26
CA LEU A 478 12.75 16.74 24.96
C LEU A 478 11.55 15.82 24.66
N LEU A 479 11.01 15.93 23.47
CA LEU A 479 9.91 15.10 22.98
C LEU A 479 10.41 14.16 21.89
N GLU A 480 9.94 12.89 21.93
CA GLU A 480 10.15 11.90 20.88
C GLU A 480 8.83 11.59 20.17
N PRO A 481 8.86 11.25 18.87
CA PRO A 481 7.67 10.84 18.15
C PRO A 481 7.18 9.48 18.67
N VAL A 482 5.90 9.41 19.03
CA VAL A 482 5.18 8.21 19.46
C VAL A 482 4.26 7.76 18.34
N MET A 483 4.35 6.48 18.02
CA MET A 483 3.59 5.84 16.94
C MET A 483 2.42 5.06 17.51
N ARG A 484 1.29 5.07 16.82
CA ARG A 484 0.23 4.07 16.99
C ARG A 484 0.65 2.83 16.23
N VAL A 485 0.69 1.70 16.90
CA VAL A 485 1.07 0.39 16.35
C VAL A 485 -0.12 -0.54 16.50
N GLU A 486 -0.57 -1.14 15.40
CA GLU A 486 -1.58 -2.19 15.41
C GLU A 486 -0.93 -3.49 14.95
N VAL A 487 -1.03 -4.54 15.76
CA VAL A 487 -0.44 -5.85 15.47
C VAL A 487 -1.53 -6.90 15.44
N SER A 488 -1.68 -7.56 14.29
CA SER A 488 -2.57 -8.72 14.13
C SER A 488 -1.77 -10.00 14.31
N VAL A 489 -2.10 -10.81 15.31
CA VAL A 489 -1.33 -11.99 15.69
C VAL A 489 -2.26 -13.16 16.05
N PRO A 490 -1.94 -14.41 15.62
CA PRO A 490 -2.62 -15.61 16.10
C PRO A 490 -2.41 -15.80 17.62
N GLU A 491 -3.40 -16.38 18.31
CA GLU A 491 -3.39 -16.57 19.75
C GLU A 491 -2.13 -17.29 20.27
N ASP A 492 -1.63 -18.26 19.51
CA ASP A 492 -0.42 -19.04 19.84
C ASP A 492 0.85 -18.19 20.03
N HIS A 493 0.92 -17.01 19.41
CA HIS A 493 2.08 -16.11 19.45
C HIS A 493 1.83 -14.81 20.21
N LEU A 494 0.64 -14.64 20.79
CA LEU A 494 0.23 -13.40 21.44
C LEU A 494 1.16 -13.00 22.58
N GLY A 495 1.54 -13.95 23.43
CA GLY A 495 2.43 -13.70 24.57
C GLY A 495 3.81 -13.18 24.17
N ASP A 496 4.41 -13.79 23.14
CA ASP A 496 5.73 -13.41 22.65
C ASP A 496 5.72 -12.01 22.02
N VAL A 497 4.67 -11.69 21.27
CA VAL A 497 4.49 -10.36 20.66
C VAL A 497 4.27 -9.28 21.72
N ILE A 498 3.46 -9.55 22.76
CA ILE A 498 3.26 -8.63 23.88
C ILE A 498 4.60 -8.35 24.59
N ASN A 499 5.39 -9.38 24.85
CA ASN A 499 6.67 -9.26 25.52
C ASN A 499 7.66 -8.42 24.69
N ASP A 500 7.76 -8.66 23.36
CA ASP A 500 8.63 -7.86 22.48
C ASP A 500 8.17 -6.37 22.43
N LEU A 501 6.87 -6.10 22.35
CA LEU A 501 6.33 -4.75 22.40
C LEU A 501 6.67 -4.04 23.72
N GLN A 502 6.55 -4.72 24.86
CA GLN A 502 6.90 -4.15 26.15
C GLN A 502 8.40 -3.85 26.27
N GLN A 503 9.27 -4.71 25.76
CA GLN A 503 10.72 -4.44 25.69
C GLN A 503 11.03 -3.21 24.83
N ARG A 504 10.18 -2.88 23.88
CA ARG A 504 10.28 -1.68 23.03
C ARG A 504 9.60 -0.44 23.63
N ARG A 505 9.27 -0.47 24.90
CA ARG A 505 8.59 0.62 25.62
C ARG A 505 7.18 0.91 25.08
N ALA A 506 6.57 -0.05 24.41
CA ALA A 506 5.21 0.10 23.91
C ALA A 506 4.18 -0.04 25.05
N ILE A 507 3.18 0.82 25.03
CA ILE A 507 2.03 0.79 25.95
C ILE A 507 0.85 0.23 25.18
N ILE A 508 0.37 -0.97 25.57
CA ILE A 508 -0.79 -1.58 24.93
C ILE A 508 -2.04 -0.86 25.41
N THR A 509 -2.80 -0.31 24.48
CA THR A 509 -4.01 0.50 24.77
C THR A 509 -5.31 -0.27 24.54
N ALA A 510 -5.32 -1.25 23.63
CA ALA A 510 -6.48 -2.09 23.37
C ALA A 510 -6.07 -3.48 22.85
N THR A 511 -6.96 -4.44 23.08
CA THR A 511 -6.86 -5.81 22.55
C THR A 511 -8.23 -6.26 22.09
N GLU A 512 -8.34 -6.64 20.81
CA GLU A 512 -9.58 -7.12 20.20
C GLU A 512 -9.37 -8.47 19.54
N ILE A 513 -10.37 -9.35 19.62
CA ILE A 513 -10.34 -10.65 18.95
C ILE A 513 -11.27 -10.59 17.74
N ARG A 514 -10.74 -10.84 16.54
CA ARG A 514 -11.48 -10.86 15.28
C ARG A 514 -11.20 -12.16 14.53
N GLY A 515 -12.18 -13.05 14.44
CA GLY A 515 -12.09 -14.28 13.64
C GLY A 515 -10.91 -15.20 13.99
N GLY A 516 -10.54 -15.33 15.28
CA GLY A 516 -9.41 -16.17 15.72
C GLY A 516 -8.03 -15.51 15.61
N ILE A 517 -7.99 -14.22 15.26
CA ILE A 517 -6.79 -13.38 15.28
C ILE A 517 -6.98 -12.31 16.34
N THR A 518 -5.98 -12.11 17.17
CA THR A 518 -5.96 -11.01 18.14
C THR A 518 -5.31 -9.77 17.51
N VAL A 519 -5.99 -8.65 17.61
CA VAL A 519 -5.47 -7.33 17.19
C VAL A 519 -5.09 -6.56 18.43
N LEU A 520 -3.79 -6.26 18.57
CA LEU A 520 -3.23 -5.43 19.63
C LEU A 520 -3.07 -4.00 19.11
N THR A 521 -3.58 -3.03 19.84
CA THR A 521 -3.27 -1.60 19.61
C THR A 521 -2.32 -1.12 20.70
N ALA A 522 -1.22 -0.50 20.31
CA ALA A 522 -0.22 0.01 21.23
C ALA A 522 0.31 1.38 20.81
N GLU A 523 0.85 2.13 21.76
CA GLU A 523 1.64 3.34 21.56
C GLU A 523 3.10 3.05 21.82
N ALA A 524 3.97 3.30 20.85
CA ALA A 524 5.40 3.00 20.97
C ALA A 524 6.27 4.13 20.41
N PRO A 525 7.42 4.45 21.06
CA PRO A 525 8.36 5.41 20.52
C PRO A 525 8.96 4.95 19.19
N LEU A 526 9.03 5.84 18.19
CA LEU A 526 9.57 5.51 16.87
C LEU A 526 10.99 4.92 16.95
N ALA A 527 11.84 5.48 17.79
CA ALA A 527 13.21 5.02 17.99
C ALA A 527 13.31 3.54 18.37
N SER A 528 12.34 3.04 19.16
CA SER A 528 12.29 1.65 19.62
C SER A 528 11.69 0.69 18.57
N MET A 529 11.02 1.22 17.56
CA MET A 529 10.33 0.42 16.53
C MET A 529 11.22 0.08 15.34
N PHE A 530 12.43 0.62 15.25
CA PHE A 530 13.35 0.23 14.18
C PHE A 530 13.68 -1.28 14.26
N GLY A 531 13.55 -1.97 13.12
CA GLY A 531 13.74 -3.43 13.02
C GLY A 531 12.57 -4.27 13.55
N TYR A 532 11.45 -3.65 13.98
CA TYR A 532 10.29 -4.39 14.49
C TYR A 532 9.66 -5.33 13.43
N SER A 533 9.73 -4.95 12.15
CA SER A 533 9.24 -5.81 11.05
C SER A 533 9.91 -7.19 11.02
N ALA A 534 11.22 -7.25 11.25
CA ALA A 534 11.95 -8.50 11.32
C ALA A 534 11.65 -9.25 12.63
N ALA A 535 11.59 -8.54 13.75
CA ALA A 535 11.32 -9.12 15.07
C ALA A 535 9.94 -9.77 15.14
N VAL A 536 8.87 -9.06 14.75
CA VAL A 536 7.50 -9.59 14.82
C VAL A 536 7.32 -10.82 13.91
N ARG A 537 7.96 -10.85 12.74
CA ARG A 537 7.97 -12.04 11.87
C ARG A 537 8.69 -13.21 12.52
N SER A 538 9.83 -12.96 13.16
CA SER A 538 10.61 -14.01 13.85
C SER A 538 9.81 -14.64 14.97
N VAL A 539 9.23 -13.85 15.88
CA VAL A 539 8.48 -14.36 17.04
C VAL A 539 7.15 -15.01 16.67
N SER A 540 6.57 -14.65 15.51
CA SER A 540 5.30 -15.19 15.03
C SER A 540 5.43 -16.22 13.91
N GLN A 541 6.64 -16.63 13.57
CA GLN A 541 6.92 -17.50 12.42
C GLN A 541 6.31 -16.97 11.10
N GLY A 542 6.34 -15.64 10.93
CA GLY A 542 5.78 -14.96 9.76
C GLY A 542 4.26 -14.80 9.75
N ARG A 543 3.55 -15.21 10.82
CA ARG A 543 2.08 -15.20 10.86
C ARG A 543 1.48 -13.91 11.41
N ALA A 544 2.25 -13.04 12.07
CA ALA A 544 1.80 -11.73 12.49
C ALA A 544 2.08 -10.67 11.44
N SER A 545 1.19 -9.69 11.38
CA SER A 545 1.36 -8.45 10.60
C SER A 545 1.19 -7.25 11.50
N PHE A 546 1.78 -6.10 11.12
CA PHE A 546 1.60 -4.87 11.87
C PHE A 546 1.48 -3.68 10.92
N THR A 547 0.84 -2.63 11.43
CA THR A 547 0.81 -1.30 10.84
C THR A 547 1.29 -0.28 11.86
N MET A 548 1.84 0.84 11.39
CA MET A 548 2.34 1.89 12.26
C MET A 548 2.06 3.26 11.65
N ALA A 549 1.48 4.17 12.45
CA ALA A 549 1.17 5.54 12.04
C ALA A 549 1.62 6.55 13.12
N PRO A 550 2.06 7.75 12.74
CA PRO A 550 2.33 8.82 13.70
C PRO A 550 1.08 9.12 14.55
N LEU A 551 1.26 9.26 15.86
CA LEU A 551 0.18 9.56 16.78
C LEU A 551 0.35 10.91 17.46
N LYS A 552 1.47 11.11 18.14
CA LYS A 552 1.77 12.31 18.94
C LYS A 552 3.26 12.43 19.22
N TYR A 553 3.67 13.54 19.78
CA TYR A 553 4.97 13.66 20.46
C TYR A 553 4.78 13.45 21.97
N GLY A 554 5.68 12.70 22.59
CA GLY A 554 5.66 12.42 24.02
C GLY A 554 7.05 12.62 24.65
N PRO A 555 7.15 12.75 25.99
CA PRO A 555 8.43 12.96 26.65
C PRO A 555 9.44 11.84 26.36
N ALA A 556 10.63 12.23 25.91
CA ALA A 556 11.74 11.29 25.71
C ALA A 556 12.35 10.88 27.06
N PRO A 557 12.99 9.68 27.15
CA PRO A 557 13.72 9.25 28.36
C PRO A 557 14.85 10.22 28.71
N ALA A 558 15.19 10.31 30.01
CA ALA A 558 16.26 11.15 30.48
C ALA A 558 17.62 10.85 29.81
N GLU A 559 17.92 9.56 29.60
CA GLU A 559 19.15 9.13 28.91
C GLU A 559 19.25 9.68 27.47
N THR A 560 18.11 9.75 26.76
CA THR A 560 18.07 10.35 25.43
C THR A 560 18.19 11.87 25.51
N ALA A 561 17.54 12.49 26.49
CA ALA A 561 17.58 13.93 26.69
C ALA A 561 19.02 14.42 27.07
N ASP A 562 19.78 13.63 27.80
CA ASP A 562 21.16 13.92 28.18
C ASP A 562 22.15 13.89 27.00
N ALA A 563 21.82 13.12 25.95
CA ALA A 563 22.63 13.06 24.72
C ALA A 563 22.54 14.34 23.87
N PHE A 564 21.58 15.22 24.15
CA PHE A 564 21.37 16.53 23.50
C PHE A 564 21.90 17.72 24.32
N VAL A 565 22.63 17.47 25.38
CA VAL A 565 23.24 18.52 26.24
C VAL A 565 24.66 18.88 25.80
#